data_ed8e5e3763b7be22bb7fa46450f77ef0
#
_entry.id   ed8e5e3763b7be22bb7fa46450f77ef0
#
_cell.length_a   1.000
_cell.length_b   1.000
_cell.length_c   1.000
_cell.angle_alpha   90.00
_cell.angle_beta   90.00
_cell.angle_gamma   90.00
#
_symmetry.space_group_name_H-M   'P 1'
#
loop_
_entity.id
_entity.type
_entity.pdbx_description
1 polymer ?
#
loop_
_entity_poly.entity_id
_entity_poly.type
_entity_poly.pdbx_seq_one_letter_code
_entity_poly.pdbx_strand_id
1 'polypeptide(L)'
;MLLRNCLALFLLTASTSILADTVDINLRDNSVQLQYIAPMGRDSLGSSEMHGGILYTSDNDRFVDVGLLVKGNVGDRSSGILAGVGIKGLMATVNGSSAAALALGGQVRYSLPAVARLSIVGQLYFSPNIVTYRDAERFSEAVARVEYEVIPQAVAYLGYRRISFSLINKSDVSLDTGFHVGVRMSF
;
A
#
# COMPACT_ATOMS: atom_id res chain seq x y z
N MET A 1 0.15 -25.81 18.85
CA MET A 1 -0.92 -25.20 19.67
C MET A 1 -0.78 -23.67 19.82
N LEU A 2 0.41 -23.12 19.89
CA LEU A 2 0.67 -21.66 20.04
C LEU A 2 0.22 -20.81 18.83
N LEU A 3 0.37 -21.29 17.60
CA LEU A 3 -0.01 -20.53 16.39
C LEU A 3 -1.53 -20.28 16.25
N ARG A 4 -2.34 -21.20 16.79
CA ARG A 4 -3.82 -21.12 16.72
C ARG A 4 -4.40 -20.07 17.69
N ASN A 5 -3.70 -19.78 18.77
CA ASN A 5 -4.11 -18.79 19.76
C ASN A 5 -3.68 -17.36 19.40
N CYS A 6 -2.61 -17.18 18.61
CA CYS A 6 -2.22 -15.87 18.12
C CYS A 6 -3.18 -15.32 17.07
N LEU A 7 -3.76 -16.18 16.23
CA LEU A 7 -4.74 -15.76 15.23
C LEU A 7 -6.06 -15.30 15.85
N ALA A 8 -6.46 -15.92 16.98
CA ALA A 8 -7.68 -15.56 17.71
C ALA A 8 -7.54 -14.23 18.49
N LEU A 9 -6.35 -13.87 18.92
CA LEU A 9 -6.12 -12.63 19.66
C LEU A 9 -6.13 -11.38 18.76
N PHE A 10 -5.85 -11.55 17.47
CA PHE A 10 -5.87 -10.44 16.49
C PHE A 10 -7.29 -10.01 16.08
N LEU A 11 -8.28 -10.89 16.28
CA LEU A 11 -9.68 -10.63 15.93
C LEU A 11 -10.48 -9.94 17.04
N LEU A 12 -9.92 -9.77 18.23
CA LEU A 12 -10.66 -9.26 19.40
C LEU A 12 -10.45 -7.77 19.72
N THR A 13 -9.63 -7.06 18.94
CA THR A 13 -9.39 -5.61 19.14
C THR A 13 -10.13 -4.71 18.15
N ALA A 14 -11.07 -5.26 17.38
CA ALA A 14 -11.94 -4.48 16.49
C ALA A 14 -13.10 -3.85 17.29
N SER A 15 -12.82 -2.92 18.17
CA SER A 15 -13.84 -2.17 18.86
C SER A 15 -13.76 -0.68 18.60
N THR A 16 -14.81 -0.18 17.95
CA THR A 16 -15.37 1.17 18.06
C THR A 16 -14.62 2.33 17.42
N SER A 17 -14.22 2.22 16.18
CA SER A 17 -14.13 3.43 15.35
C SER A 17 -15.31 3.45 14.39
N ILE A 18 -16.03 4.55 14.32
CA ILE A 18 -17.06 4.86 13.29
C ILE A 18 -16.43 4.94 11.87
N LEU A 19 -15.14 4.66 11.75
CA LEU A 19 -14.36 4.67 10.52
C LEU A 19 -14.24 3.23 10.02
N ALA A 20 -14.69 3.01 8.79
CA ALA A 20 -14.68 1.68 8.17
C ALA A 20 -13.26 1.20 7.88
N ASP A 21 -12.91 0.04 8.38
CA ASP A 21 -11.69 -0.66 8.02
C ASP A 21 -11.75 -1.12 6.56
N THR A 22 -10.61 -1.29 5.94
CA THR A 22 -10.54 -1.61 4.53
C THR A 22 -9.57 -2.77 4.27
N VAL A 23 -10.00 -3.72 3.47
CA VAL A 23 -9.16 -4.80 2.92
C VAL A 23 -9.00 -4.59 1.43
N ASP A 24 -7.76 -4.68 0.97
CA ASP A 24 -7.39 -4.58 -0.45
C ASP A 24 -6.68 -5.86 -0.87
N ILE A 25 -7.23 -6.53 -1.89
CA ILE A 25 -6.67 -7.74 -2.49
C ILE A 25 -6.25 -7.41 -3.90
N ASN A 26 -5.01 -7.71 -4.22
CA ASN A 26 -4.37 -7.38 -5.47
C ASN A 26 -3.76 -8.64 -6.08
N LEU A 27 -4.09 -8.90 -7.32
CA LEU A 27 -3.68 -10.09 -8.05
C LEU A 27 -2.93 -9.70 -9.32
N ARG A 28 -1.87 -10.44 -9.57
CA ARG A 28 -1.08 -10.40 -10.79
C ARG A 28 -0.82 -11.84 -11.24
N ASP A 29 -0.30 -12.02 -12.43
CA ASP A 29 0.05 -13.33 -13.00
C ASP A 29 0.97 -14.18 -12.12
N ASN A 30 1.90 -13.53 -11.40
CA ASN A 30 2.90 -14.19 -10.57
C ASN A 30 2.98 -13.65 -9.13
N SER A 31 2.05 -12.81 -8.70
CA SER A 31 2.04 -12.30 -7.33
C SER A 31 0.64 -12.05 -6.78
N VAL A 32 0.54 -12.17 -5.46
CA VAL A 32 -0.65 -11.80 -4.69
C VAL A 32 -0.24 -10.85 -3.57
N GLN A 33 -1.01 -9.78 -3.40
CA GLN A 33 -0.85 -8.85 -2.28
C GLN A 33 -2.16 -8.72 -1.53
N LEU A 34 -2.07 -8.75 -0.21
CA LEU A 34 -3.14 -8.43 0.71
C LEU A 34 -2.72 -7.22 1.55
N GLN A 35 -3.57 -6.21 1.61
CA GLN A 35 -3.37 -5.05 2.48
C GLN A 35 -4.59 -4.83 3.37
N TYR A 36 -4.32 -4.43 4.61
CA TYR A 36 -5.30 -3.96 5.56
C TYR A 36 -5.04 -2.48 5.86
N ILE A 37 -6.08 -1.67 5.82
CA ILE A 37 -6.01 -0.23 6.03
C ILE A 37 -6.99 0.13 7.13
N ALA A 38 -6.44 0.63 8.24
CA ALA A 38 -7.20 1.09 9.40
C ALA A 38 -7.18 2.63 9.44
N PRO A 39 -8.33 3.30 9.36
CA PRO A 39 -8.39 4.73 9.57
C PRO A 39 -8.11 5.04 11.05
N MET A 40 -7.22 6.01 11.30
CA MET A 40 -6.82 6.42 12.65
C MET A 40 -7.55 7.67 13.11
N GLY A 41 -7.99 8.52 12.18
CA GLY A 41 -8.70 9.74 12.50
C GLY A 41 -9.06 10.54 11.27
N ARG A 42 -10.05 11.41 11.45
CA ARG A 42 -10.46 12.40 10.43
C ARG A 42 -10.82 13.69 11.14
N ASP A 43 -10.30 14.79 10.62
CA ASP A 43 -10.63 16.14 11.06
C ASP A 43 -10.98 17.05 9.87
N SER A 44 -11.10 18.34 10.12
CA SER A 44 -11.40 19.33 9.08
C SER A 44 -10.29 19.50 8.05
N LEU A 45 -9.07 19.13 8.38
CA LEU A 45 -7.87 19.31 7.53
C LEU A 45 -7.55 18.06 6.72
N GLY A 46 -7.96 16.88 7.20
CA GLY A 46 -7.66 15.64 6.51
C GLY A 46 -8.01 14.37 7.25
N SER A 47 -7.42 13.29 6.82
CA SER A 47 -7.56 11.96 7.44
C SER A 47 -6.22 11.29 7.57
N SER A 48 -6.05 10.51 8.63
CA SER A 48 -4.89 9.65 8.84
C SER A 48 -5.30 8.19 8.80
N GLU A 49 -4.45 7.37 8.23
CA GLU A 49 -4.65 5.92 8.16
C GLU A 49 -3.34 5.19 8.43
N MET A 50 -3.47 4.02 9.02
CA MET A 50 -2.40 3.02 9.11
C MET A 50 -2.68 1.93 8.10
N HIS A 51 -1.66 1.44 7.43
CA HIS A 51 -1.77 0.29 6.55
C HIS A 51 -0.73 -0.76 6.88
N GLY A 52 -1.07 -2.01 6.63
CA GLY A 52 -0.15 -3.13 6.68
C GLY A 52 -0.42 -4.07 5.53
N GLY A 53 0.63 -4.59 4.91
CA GLY A 53 0.52 -5.42 3.73
C GLY A 53 1.48 -6.59 3.70
N ILE A 54 1.08 -7.63 3.00
CA ILE A 54 1.92 -8.76 2.63
C ILE A 54 1.81 -8.99 1.14
N LEU A 55 2.95 -9.22 0.48
CA LEU A 55 3.02 -9.60 -0.92
C LEU A 55 3.84 -10.87 -1.03
N TYR A 56 3.36 -11.80 -1.84
CA TYR A 56 4.01 -13.07 -2.13
C TYR A 56 4.09 -13.26 -3.65
N THR A 57 5.24 -13.73 -4.13
CA THR A 57 5.47 -14.00 -5.55
C THR A 57 5.66 -15.51 -5.81
N SER A 58 5.47 -15.93 -7.05
CA SER A 58 5.74 -17.32 -7.49
C SER A 58 7.18 -17.74 -7.30
N ASP A 59 8.12 -16.79 -7.26
CA ASP A 59 9.56 -17.02 -7.05
C ASP A 59 9.94 -17.18 -5.57
N ASN A 60 8.93 -17.35 -4.69
CA ASN A 60 9.06 -17.40 -3.22
C ASN A 60 9.60 -16.10 -2.60
N ASP A 61 9.59 -15.00 -3.30
CA ASP A 61 9.89 -13.72 -2.73
C ASP A 61 8.73 -13.26 -1.83
N ARG A 62 9.09 -12.58 -0.75
CA ARG A 62 8.13 -12.11 0.25
C ARG A 62 8.41 -10.66 0.57
N PHE A 63 7.36 -9.90 0.70
CA PHE A 63 7.42 -8.51 1.10
C PHE A 63 6.34 -8.25 2.15
N VAL A 64 6.70 -7.58 3.21
CA VAL A 64 5.79 -7.17 4.30
C VAL A 64 6.04 -5.71 4.57
N ASP A 65 4.99 -4.94 4.71
CA ASP A 65 5.07 -3.52 5.04
C ASP A 65 4.05 -3.10 6.09
N VAL A 66 4.39 -2.04 6.80
CA VAL A 66 3.49 -1.29 7.67
C VAL A 66 3.80 0.19 7.52
N GLY A 67 2.77 1.02 7.48
CA GLY A 67 2.97 2.45 7.28
C GLY A 67 1.83 3.31 7.80
N LEU A 68 2.11 4.60 7.81
CA LEU A 68 1.18 5.67 8.16
C LEU A 68 1.07 6.62 6.98
N LEU A 69 -0.14 7.05 6.66
CA LEU A 69 -0.43 8.00 5.60
C LEU A 69 -1.40 9.06 6.11
N VAL A 70 -1.03 10.32 5.96
CA VAL A 70 -1.89 11.47 6.24
C VAL A 70 -2.31 12.08 4.93
N LYS A 71 -3.63 12.23 4.73
CA LYS A 71 -4.23 12.70 3.47
C LYS A 71 -5.06 13.95 3.71
N GLY A 72 -5.02 14.89 2.76
CA GLY A 72 -5.85 16.08 2.77
C GLY A 72 -6.31 16.47 1.36
N ASN A 73 -7.37 17.26 1.28
CA ASN A 73 -7.82 17.81 0.01
C ASN A 73 -6.86 18.90 -0.48
N VAL A 74 -6.56 18.86 -1.77
CA VAL A 74 -5.75 19.89 -2.42
C VAL A 74 -6.66 20.89 -3.10
N GLY A 75 -6.60 22.16 -2.66
CA GLY A 75 -7.51 23.20 -3.11
C GLY A 75 -8.91 23.05 -2.51
N ASP A 76 -9.92 23.49 -3.24
CA ASP A 76 -11.31 23.38 -2.82
C ASP A 76 -11.77 21.91 -2.84
N ARG A 77 -12.71 21.57 -1.96
CA ARG A 77 -13.30 20.21 -1.90
C ARG A 77 -13.90 19.74 -3.24
N SER A 78 -14.24 20.67 -4.12
CA SER A 78 -14.73 20.40 -5.48
C SER A 78 -13.62 20.02 -6.47
N SER A 79 -12.35 20.21 -6.13
CA SER A 79 -11.22 19.85 -7.02
C SER A 79 -11.12 18.36 -7.32
N GLY A 80 -11.70 17.52 -6.46
CA GLY A 80 -11.59 16.06 -6.56
C GLY A 80 -10.19 15.50 -6.31
N ILE A 81 -9.24 16.34 -5.85
CA ILE A 81 -7.85 15.94 -5.60
C ILE A 81 -7.64 15.72 -4.11
N LEU A 82 -7.21 14.51 -3.76
CA LEU A 82 -6.76 14.13 -2.42
C LEU A 82 -5.28 13.74 -2.50
N ALA A 83 -4.43 14.44 -1.77
CA ALA A 83 -3.02 14.11 -1.68
C ALA A 83 -2.64 13.72 -0.25
N GLY A 84 -1.64 12.88 -0.12
CA GLY A 84 -1.15 12.42 1.18
C GLY A 84 0.35 12.20 1.18
N VAL A 85 0.93 12.34 2.35
CA VAL A 85 2.32 12.01 2.64
C VAL A 85 2.38 10.94 3.71
N GLY A 86 3.35 10.06 3.62
CA GLY A 86 3.43 8.91 4.51
C GLY A 86 4.84 8.38 4.70
N ILE A 87 4.93 7.52 5.69
CA ILE A 87 6.12 6.77 6.03
C ILE A 87 5.77 5.27 6.04
N LYS A 88 6.67 4.44 5.55
CA LYS A 88 6.48 2.99 5.42
C LYS A 88 7.73 2.26 5.90
N GLY A 89 7.59 1.39 6.91
CA GLY A 89 8.61 0.39 7.26
C GLY A 89 8.34 -0.88 6.48
N LEU A 90 9.37 -1.49 5.92
CA LEU A 90 9.21 -2.69 5.10
C LEU A 90 10.35 -3.70 5.31
N MET A 91 10.00 -4.94 5.07
CA MET A 91 10.93 -6.07 5.03
C MET A 91 10.65 -6.91 3.79
N ALA A 92 11.69 -7.36 3.12
CA ALA A 92 11.59 -8.23 1.96
C ALA A 92 12.63 -9.35 2.02
N THR A 93 12.27 -10.48 1.43
CA THR A 93 13.22 -11.54 1.05
C THR A 93 13.11 -11.70 -0.45
N VAL A 94 14.18 -11.40 -1.17
CA VAL A 94 14.24 -11.41 -2.62
C VAL A 94 15.46 -12.20 -3.08
N ASN A 95 15.25 -13.24 -3.88
CA ASN A 95 16.34 -14.11 -4.34
C ASN A 95 17.25 -14.62 -3.19
N GLY A 96 16.64 -14.93 -2.03
CA GLY A 96 17.36 -15.40 -0.84
C GLY A 96 18.11 -14.31 -0.06
N SER A 97 18.13 -13.07 -0.52
CA SER A 97 18.68 -11.91 0.20
C SER A 97 17.59 -11.24 1.04
N SER A 98 17.95 -10.78 2.22
CA SER A 98 17.02 -10.07 3.12
C SER A 98 17.27 -8.57 3.07
N ALA A 99 16.21 -7.81 2.90
CA ALA A 99 16.22 -6.35 2.87
C ALA A 99 15.25 -5.79 3.91
N ALA A 100 15.60 -4.68 4.52
CA ALA A 100 14.69 -3.91 5.35
C ALA A 100 14.93 -2.41 5.08
N ALA A 101 13.87 -1.62 5.04
CA ALA A 101 13.98 -0.20 4.78
C ALA A 101 12.87 0.60 5.45
N LEU A 102 13.18 1.88 5.68
CA LEU A 102 12.19 2.89 6.05
C LEU A 102 12.04 3.84 4.86
N ALA A 103 10.87 3.85 4.23
CA ALA A 103 10.58 4.65 3.04
C ALA A 103 9.68 5.84 3.39
N LEU A 104 9.97 6.96 2.73
CA LEU A 104 9.12 8.15 2.73
C LEU A 104 8.44 8.25 1.37
N GLY A 105 7.22 8.73 1.36
CA GLY A 105 6.49 8.84 0.11
C GLY A 105 5.11 9.47 0.27
N GLY A 106 4.25 9.16 -0.68
CA GLY A 106 2.89 9.66 -0.63
C GLY A 106 2.03 9.12 -1.75
N GLN A 107 0.81 9.60 -1.75
CA GLN A 107 -0.24 9.21 -2.69
C GLN A 107 -1.00 10.44 -3.17
N VAL A 108 -1.41 10.41 -4.42
CA VAL A 108 -2.38 11.37 -4.97
C VAL A 108 -3.52 10.57 -5.58
N ARG A 109 -4.76 10.94 -5.23
CA ARG A 109 -5.99 10.45 -5.83
C ARG A 109 -6.68 11.61 -6.52
N TYR A 110 -7.06 11.42 -7.76
CA TYR A 110 -7.90 12.33 -8.52
C TYR A 110 -9.23 11.65 -8.88
N SER A 111 -10.32 12.12 -8.30
CA SER A 111 -11.67 11.67 -8.65
C SER A 111 -12.15 12.51 -9.83
N LEU A 112 -12.51 11.86 -10.93
CA LEU A 112 -12.89 12.55 -12.17
C LEU A 112 -14.29 13.16 -12.04
N PRO A 113 -14.44 14.49 -12.12
CA PRO A 113 -15.77 15.11 -12.03
C PRO A 113 -16.70 14.73 -13.20
N ALA A 114 -16.10 14.48 -14.37
CA ALA A 114 -16.85 14.12 -15.58
C ALA A 114 -17.38 12.68 -15.60
N VAL A 115 -16.77 11.78 -14.83
CA VAL A 115 -17.15 10.37 -14.79
C VAL A 115 -17.31 9.95 -13.34
N ALA A 116 -18.56 9.93 -12.89
CA ALA A 116 -18.88 9.53 -11.54
C ALA A 116 -18.29 8.15 -11.23
N ARG A 117 -17.75 7.98 -10.01
CA ARG A 117 -17.17 6.74 -9.50
C ARG A 117 -15.80 6.35 -10.08
N LEU A 118 -15.20 7.15 -10.97
CA LEU A 118 -13.88 6.89 -11.53
C LEU A 118 -12.83 7.75 -10.84
N SER A 119 -11.74 7.13 -10.43
CA SER A 119 -10.58 7.82 -9.83
C SER A 119 -9.28 7.31 -10.42
N ILE A 120 -8.29 8.18 -10.47
CA ILE A 120 -6.90 7.83 -10.81
C ILE A 120 -6.07 8.00 -9.54
N VAL A 121 -5.24 7.02 -9.24
CA VAL A 121 -4.37 7.03 -8.05
C VAL A 121 -2.94 6.82 -8.48
N GLY A 122 -2.05 7.69 -8.00
CA GLY A 122 -0.61 7.55 -8.07
C GLY A 122 -0.01 7.45 -6.68
N GLN A 123 0.95 6.55 -6.48
CA GLN A 123 1.65 6.37 -5.22
C GLN A 123 3.14 6.20 -5.49
N LEU A 124 3.97 6.85 -4.68
CA LEU A 124 5.42 6.78 -4.75
C LEU A 124 5.98 6.67 -3.34
N TYR A 125 6.89 5.72 -3.13
CA TYR A 125 7.69 5.59 -1.92
C TYR A 125 9.15 5.39 -2.30
N PHE A 126 10.03 6.00 -1.52
CA PHE A 126 11.47 5.93 -1.72
C PHE A 126 12.20 5.82 -0.38
N SER A 127 13.23 4.99 -0.34
CA SER A 127 14.14 4.87 0.80
C SER A 127 15.58 5.07 0.33
N PRO A 128 16.27 6.11 0.82
CA PRO A 128 17.70 6.28 0.58
C PRO A 128 18.52 5.28 1.41
N ASN A 129 19.78 5.10 1.03
CA ASN A 129 20.71 4.13 1.66
C ASN A 129 20.96 4.32 3.15
N ILE A 130 20.79 5.53 3.69
CA ILE A 130 21.00 5.80 5.13
C ILE A 130 19.93 5.18 6.04
N VAL A 131 18.79 4.78 5.50
CA VAL A 131 17.64 4.17 6.21
C VAL A 131 17.26 2.81 5.63
N THR A 132 18.17 2.20 4.89
CA THR A 132 18.11 0.81 4.46
C THR A 132 19.05 -0.03 5.29
N TYR A 133 18.68 -1.28 5.54
CA TYR A 133 19.38 -2.20 6.42
C TYR A 133 19.56 -3.54 5.73
N ARG A 134 20.59 -4.31 6.17
CA ARG A 134 20.99 -5.60 5.62
C ARG A 134 21.60 -5.43 4.23
N ASP A 135 21.12 -6.20 3.24
CA ASP A 135 21.69 -6.27 1.89
C ASP A 135 21.16 -5.15 0.96
N ALA A 136 20.23 -4.29 1.41
CA ALA A 136 19.63 -3.26 0.59
C ALA A 136 20.35 -1.92 0.72
N GLU A 137 20.62 -1.26 -0.41
CA GLU A 137 21.11 0.13 -0.49
C GLU A 137 19.98 1.13 -0.72
N ARG A 138 18.97 0.75 -1.52
CA ARG A 138 17.88 1.64 -1.90
C ARG A 138 16.59 0.84 -2.12
N PHE A 139 15.46 1.46 -1.81
CA PHE A 139 14.15 0.95 -2.14
C PHE A 139 13.38 1.99 -2.93
N SER A 140 12.61 1.55 -3.92
CA SER A 140 11.63 2.39 -4.62
C SER A 140 10.38 1.59 -4.95
N GLU A 141 9.23 2.23 -4.74
CA GLU A 141 7.92 1.71 -5.10
C GLU A 141 7.16 2.79 -5.85
N ALA A 142 6.62 2.43 -7.00
CA ALA A 142 5.74 3.26 -7.80
C ALA A 142 4.50 2.47 -8.17
N VAL A 143 3.32 3.07 -7.95
CA VAL A 143 2.02 2.50 -8.30
C VAL A 143 1.19 3.54 -9.02
N ALA A 144 0.59 3.15 -10.13
CA ALA A 144 -0.44 3.94 -10.80
C ALA A 144 -1.64 3.02 -11.06
N ARG A 145 -2.85 3.47 -10.72
CA ARG A 145 -4.07 2.68 -10.91
C ARG A 145 -5.28 3.53 -11.24
N VAL A 146 -6.19 2.93 -12.00
CA VAL A 146 -7.51 3.45 -12.29
C VAL A 146 -8.49 2.65 -11.46
N GLU A 147 -9.28 3.34 -10.66
CA GLU A 147 -10.20 2.77 -9.69
C GLU A 147 -11.64 3.10 -10.09
N TYR A 148 -12.51 2.10 -10.05
CA TYR A 148 -13.93 2.25 -10.28
C TYR A 148 -14.73 1.78 -9.06
N GLU A 149 -15.54 2.67 -8.48
CA GLU A 149 -16.42 2.35 -7.36
C GLU A 149 -17.63 1.58 -7.89
N VAL A 150 -17.62 0.26 -7.66
CA VAL A 150 -18.70 -0.65 -8.07
C VAL A 150 -19.93 -0.42 -7.19
N ILE A 151 -19.72 -0.38 -5.88
CA ILE A 151 -20.68 0.00 -4.84
C ILE A 151 -19.95 0.86 -3.79
N PRO A 152 -20.66 1.62 -2.95
CA PRO A 152 -20.03 2.53 -1.98
C PRO A 152 -18.93 1.91 -1.09
N GLN A 153 -18.99 0.60 -0.86
CA GLN A 153 -18.03 -0.14 -0.02
C GLN A 153 -17.05 -0.99 -0.83
N ALA A 154 -17.15 -1.04 -2.17
CA ALA A 154 -16.28 -1.86 -3.00
C ALA A 154 -15.80 -1.11 -4.25
N VAL A 155 -14.48 -1.11 -4.41
CA VAL A 155 -13.76 -0.50 -5.53
C VAL A 155 -13.00 -1.59 -6.26
N ALA A 156 -13.22 -1.73 -7.56
CA ALA A 156 -12.38 -2.55 -8.43
C ALA A 156 -11.37 -1.66 -9.14
N TYR A 157 -10.18 -2.17 -9.41
CA TYR A 157 -9.15 -1.39 -10.08
C TYR A 157 -8.23 -2.21 -10.98
N LEU A 158 -7.66 -1.52 -11.95
CA LEU A 158 -6.55 -1.97 -12.79
C LEU A 158 -5.38 -1.02 -12.54
N GLY A 159 -4.19 -1.54 -12.34
CA GLY A 159 -3.02 -0.71 -12.11
C GLY A 159 -1.74 -1.29 -12.67
N TYR A 160 -0.68 -0.49 -12.58
CA TYR A 160 0.69 -0.89 -12.83
C TYR A 160 1.51 -0.59 -11.57
N ARG A 161 2.30 -1.56 -11.15
CA ARG A 161 3.16 -1.46 -9.98
C ARG A 161 4.59 -1.81 -10.34
N ARG A 162 5.53 -1.09 -9.73
CA ARG A 162 6.95 -1.42 -9.75
C ARG A 162 7.51 -1.31 -8.35
N ILE A 163 8.06 -2.40 -7.83
CA ILE A 163 8.78 -2.48 -6.56
C ILE A 163 10.20 -2.95 -6.87
N SER A 164 11.20 -2.16 -6.52
CA SER A 164 12.60 -2.42 -6.81
C SER A 164 13.47 -2.17 -5.60
N PHE A 165 14.50 -3.02 -5.44
CA PHE A 165 15.57 -2.88 -4.47
C PHE A 165 16.90 -2.78 -5.20
N SER A 166 17.75 -1.84 -4.81
CA SER A 166 19.18 -1.87 -5.13
C SER A 166 19.88 -2.60 -3.99
N LEU A 167 20.62 -3.67 -4.32
CA LEU A 167 21.34 -4.49 -3.34
C LEU A 167 22.82 -4.17 -3.39
N ILE A 168 23.51 -4.26 -2.25
CA ILE A 168 24.96 -4.07 -2.12
C ILE A 168 25.66 -5.12 -3.01
N ASN A 169 26.52 -4.65 -3.92
CA ASN A 169 27.30 -5.49 -4.85
C ASN A 169 26.47 -6.36 -5.82
N LYS A 170 25.20 -6.03 -6.04
CA LYS A 170 24.34 -6.70 -7.03
C LYS A 170 23.61 -5.63 -7.85
N SER A 171 23.20 -6.02 -9.07
CA SER A 171 22.32 -5.20 -9.90
C SER A 171 20.97 -4.96 -9.22
N ASP A 172 20.28 -3.89 -9.61
CA ASP A 172 18.92 -3.62 -9.17
C ASP A 172 18.02 -4.84 -9.36
N VAL A 173 17.36 -5.25 -8.30
CA VAL A 173 16.45 -6.39 -8.31
C VAL A 173 15.02 -5.87 -8.25
N SER A 174 14.24 -6.25 -9.24
CA SER A 174 12.79 -5.99 -9.24
C SER A 174 12.08 -7.12 -8.50
N LEU A 175 11.44 -6.80 -7.39
CA LEU A 175 10.62 -7.75 -6.64
C LEU A 175 9.29 -8.00 -7.35
N ASP A 176 8.66 -6.95 -7.86
CA ASP A 176 7.38 -7.05 -8.54
C ASP A 176 7.20 -5.88 -9.51
N THR A 177 6.96 -6.19 -10.78
CA THR A 177 6.78 -5.17 -11.82
C THR A 177 5.77 -5.64 -12.85
N GLY A 178 4.67 -4.92 -13.01
CA GLY A 178 3.67 -5.17 -14.05
C GLY A 178 2.26 -4.72 -13.73
N PHE A 179 1.37 -5.08 -14.64
CA PHE A 179 -0.06 -4.82 -14.47
C PHE A 179 -0.66 -5.75 -13.43
N HIS A 180 -1.61 -5.24 -12.69
CA HIS A 180 -2.34 -5.97 -11.67
C HIS A 180 -3.81 -5.54 -11.64
N VAL A 181 -4.66 -6.42 -11.17
CA VAL A 181 -6.06 -6.13 -10.88
C VAL A 181 -6.33 -6.31 -9.40
N GLY A 182 -7.27 -5.58 -8.86
CA GLY A 182 -7.59 -5.72 -7.45
C GLY A 182 -8.98 -5.24 -7.09
N VAL A 183 -9.35 -5.59 -5.88
CA VAL A 183 -10.60 -5.17 -5.25
C VAL A 183 -10.30 -4.70 -3.84
N ARG A 184 -10.85 -3.54 -3.52
CA ARG A 184 -10.81 -2.96 -2.17
C ARG A 184 -12.21 -2.93 -1.59
N MET A 185 -12.37 -3.40 -0.36
CA MET A 185 -13.63 -3.43 0.37
C MET A 185 -13.48 -2.73 1.72
N SER A 186 -14.43 -1.87 2.03
CA SER A 186 -14.53 -1.15 3.31
C SER A 186 -15.75 -1.64 4.10
N PHE A 187 -15.62 -1.82 5.41
CA PHE A 187 -16.67 -2.37 6.27
C PHE A 187 -16.64 -1.80 7.68
#